data_a47e574163c80da622e29fe297b12912
#
_entry.id   a47e574163c80da622e29fe297b12912
#
_cell.length_a   1.000
_cell.length_b   1.000
_cell.length_c   1.000
_cell.angle_alpha   90.00
_cell.angle_beta   90.00
_cell.angle_gamma   90.00
#
_symmetry.space_group_name_H-M   'P 1'
#
loop_
_entity.id
_entity.type
_entity.pdbx_description
1 polymer ?
#
loop_
_entity_poly.entity_id
_entity_poly.type
_entity_poly.pdbx_seq_one_letter_code
_entity_poly.pdbx_strand_id
1 'polypeptide(L)'
;MKHYYWEGTDTHGVQQEGALDSETLSVARENLLGRGFFRLRCWKIERSSLHRVLNNHEVTEFLLQLHRLLKSGVELDDALGFAVHEQKDRFLSFLLCRMREDLRNGLSLSSALQRYHAFPKLIGKMIEVAESSGRLPEVLGMLLEFYQFQQSIIQEQKRLLNYPLVVFSIFIALSLGSIIFMVPMFKRMYIGLGDELFWLTRVLLNLSDSLRIHPESWILATLICGALLLAIYRTLGFSWLLNLIPGGKRMRESVRMLFYSRGMEIMLSTGVHLQEALALAEEMLPRLLRKRIAPVRKAVDSGKSLREAYSMVPIFSPMFVKMIALGESSGHLSSSFARIGTQNQESLKKIMAWANTLIEPVLMILIAFGVLGFLLSMYLPLFKMSERF
;
A
#
# COMPACT_ATOMS: atom_id res chain seq x y z
N MET A 1 -8.05 -5.88 -31.72
CA MET A 1 -8.02 -4.42 -31.65
C MET A 1 -7.07 -4.00 -30.53
N LYS A 2 -6.34 -2.91 -30.71
CA LYS A 2 -5.42 -2.31 -29.73
C LYS A 2 -6.06 -1.04 -29.19
N HIS A 3 -5.80 -0.72 -27.94
CA HIS A 3 -6.36 0.46 -27.26
C HIS A 3 -5.34 1.59 -27.31
N TYR A 4 -5.80 2.78 -27.63
CA TYR A 4 -4.98 3.99 -27.73
C TYR A 4 -5.61 5.11 -26.93
N TYR A 5 -4.79 5.81 -26.14
CA TYR A 5 -5.10 7.12 -25.60
C TYR A 5 -4.50 8.17 -26.53
N TRP A 6 -5.22 9.23 -26.81
CA TRP A 6 -4.75 10.29 -27.70
C TRP A 6 -5.03 11.67 -27.12
N GLU A 7 -4.16 12.58 -27.44
CA GLU A 7 -4.30 14.02 -27.22
C GLU A 7 -4.14 14.71 -28.56
N GLY A 8 -4.94 15.75 -28.81
CA GLY A 8 -4.90 16.51 -30.06
C GLY A 8 -5.55 17.87 -29.90
N THR A 9 -5.40 18.71 -30.93
CA THR A 9 -6.01 20.04 -30.98
C THR A 9 -7.08 20.01 -32.09
N ASP A 10 -8.27 20.52 -31.79
CA ASP A 10 -9.33 20.63 -32.78
C ASP A 10 -9.11 21.83 -33.73
N THR A 11 -10.02 22.02 -34.70
CA THR A 11 -9.97 23.11 -35.66
C THR A 11 -10.11 24.51 -35.03
N HIS A 12 -10.60 24.58 -33.78
CA HIS A 12 -10.75 25.83 -33.00
C HIS A 12 -9.56 26.11 -32.08
N GLY A 13 -8.52 25.27 -32.09
CA GLY A 13 -7.34 25.40 -31.24
C GLY A 13 -7.51 24.85 -29.82
N VAL A 14 -8.63 24.19 -29.52
CA VAL A 14 -8.92 23.63 -28.21
C VAL A 14 -8.24 22.26 -28.11
N GLN A 15 -7.52 22.04 -27.01
CA GLN A 15 -6.95 20.73 -26.70
C GLN A 15 -8.06 19.75 -26.32
N GLN A 16 -8.07 18.61 -27.00
CA GLN A 16 -8.98 17.51 -26.71
C GLN A 16 -8.21 16.20 -26.53
N GLU A 17 -8.77 15.32 -25.77
CA GLU A 17 -8.21 14.02 -25.47
C GLU A 17 -9.31 12.95 -25.46
N GLY A 18 -8.92 11.71 -25.72
CA GLY A 18 -9.89 10.65 -25.86
C GLY A 18 -9.27 9.26 -25.93
N ALA A 19 -10.13 8.27 -25.99
CA ALA A 19 -9.79 6.89 -26.16
C ALA A 19 -10.23 6.39 -27.54
N LEU A 20 -9.43 5.57 -28.19
CA LEU A 20 -9.75 5.00 -29.50
C LEU A 20 -9.28 3.55 -29.59
N ASP A 21 -10.09 2.71 -30.25
CA ASP A 21 -9.71 1.34 -30.60
C ASP A 21 -9.34 1.26 -32.08
N SER A 22 -8.15 0.73 -32.35
CA SER A 22 -7.65 0.60 -33.71
C SER A 22 -6.72 -0.61 -33.84
N GLU A 23 -6.49 -1.08 -35.06
CA GLU A 23 -5.55 -2.18 -35.32
C GLU A 23 -4.10 -1.72 -35.22
N THR A 24 -3.81 -0.54 -35.74
CA THR A 24 -2.47 0.03 -35.76
C THR A 24 -2.48 1.52 -35.36
N LEU A 25 -1.32 2.03 -34.97
CA LEU A 25 -1.16 3.45 -34.59
C LEU A 25 -1.38 4.37 -35.83
N SER A 26 -1.01 3.93 -37.02
CA SER A 26 -1.21 4.69 -38.25
C SER A 26 -2.70 4.89 -38.55
N VAL A 27 -3.50 3.81 -38.48
CA VAL A 27 -4.95 3.86 -38.69
C VAL A 27 -5.64 4.69 -37.61
N ALA A 28 -5.18 4.60 -36.34
CA ALA A 28 -5.70 5.46 -35.28
C ALA A 28 -5.48 6.95 -35.57
N ARG A 29 -4.28 7.29 -36.06
CA ARG A 29 -3.91 8.67 -36.38
C ARG A 29 -4.66 9.22 -37.58
N GLU A 30 -4.83 8.39 -38.63
CA GLU A 30 -5.58 8.72 -39.83
C GLU A 30 -7.07 9.02 -39.50
N ASN A 31 -7.69 8.15 -38.70
CA ASN A 31 -9.06 8.34 -38.23
C ASN A 31 -9.23 9.65 -37.45
N LEU A 32 -8.27 10.03 -36.62
CA LEU A 32 -8.32 11.27 -35.84
C LEU A 32 -8.09 12.51 -36.73
N LEU A 33 -7.16 12.41 -37.70
CA LEU A 33 -6.97 13.48 -38.69
C LEU A 33 -8.22 13.68 -39.55
N GLY A 34 -8.88 12.59 -39.98
CA GLY A 34 -10.17 12.66 -40.68
C GLY A 34 -11.31 13.26 -39.88
N ARG A 35 -11.24 13.26 -38.55
CA ARG A 35 -12.19 13.93 -37.65
C ARG A 35 -11.85 15.40 -37.37
N GLY A 36 -10.77 15.95 -37.98
CA GLY A 36 -10.37 17.33 -37.82
C GLY A 36 -9.47 17.63 -36.62
N PHE A 37 -8.84 16.62 -36.03
CA PHE A 37 -7.87 16.81 -34.95
C PHE A 37 -6.45 16.93 -35.51
N PHE A 38 -5.68 17.88 -34.97
CA PHE A 38 -4.29 18.17 -35.37
C PHE A 38 -3.35 18.03 -34.18
N ARG A 39 -2.03 18.05 -34.42
CA ARG A 39 -0.98 17.90 -33.39
C ARG A 39 -1.18 16.65 -32.51
N LEU A 40 -1.56 15.55 -33.12
CA LEU A 40 -1.92 14.32 -32.45
C LEU A 40 -0.71 13.64 -31.78
N ARG A 41 -0.87 13.35 -30.50
CA ARG A 41 -0.04 12.41 -29.73
C ARG A 41 -0.89 11.22 -29.38
N CYS A 42 -0.43 10.02 -29.74
CA CYS A 42 -1.17 8.78 -29.48
C CYS A 42 -0.26 7.79 -28.74
N TRP A 43 -0.76 7.22 -27.67
CA TRP A 43 -0.05 6.21 -26.89
C TRP A 43 -0.86 4.92 -26.86
N LYS A 44 -0.15 3.82 -27.11
CA LYS A 44 -0.73 2.49 -27.02
C LYS A 44 -0.86 2.10 -25.55
N ILE A 45 -2.06 1.66 -25.15
CA ILE A 45 -2.31 1.06 -23.84
C ILE A 45 -2.09 -0.45 -23.95
N GLU A 46 -1.23 -0.99 -23.10
CA GLU A 46 -0.94 -2.41 -23.08
C GLU A 46 -2.14 -3.20 -22.54
N ARG A 47 -2.38 -4.38 -23.10
CA ARG A 47 -3.44 -5.28 -22.63
C ARG A 47 -3.27 -5.69 -21.16
N SER A 48 -2.03 -5.81 -20.69
CA SER A 48 -1.71 -6.06 -19.28
C SER A 48 -2.23 -4.97 -18.36
N SER A 49 -2.23 -3.72 -18.83
CA SER A 49 -2.73 -2.57 -18.06
C SER A 49 -4.25 -2.57 -17.90
N LEU A 50 -5.00 -3.18 -18.82
CA LEU A 50 -6.48 -3.24 -18.74
C LEU A 50 -6.99 -4.08 -17.56
N HIS A 51 -6.18 -4.97 -17.02
CA HIS A 51 -6.49 -5.75 -15.82
C HIS A 51 -5.85 -5.16 -14.54
N ARG A 52 -5.23 -3.98 -14.65
CA ARG A 52 -4.63 -3.29 -13.52
C ARG A 52 -5.74 -2.75 -12.61
N VAL A 53 -5.70 -3.15 -11.35
CA VAL A 53 -6.49 -2.53 -10.30
C VAL A 53 -5.76 -1.28 -9.80
N LEU A 54 -6.46 -0.16 -9.71
CA LEU A 54 -5.93 1.10 -9.20
C LEU A 54 -5.49 0.95 -7.76
N ASN A 55 -4.38 1.59 -7.43
CA ASN A 55 -3.91 1.62 -6.04
C ASN A 55 -4.71 2.64 -5.21
N ASN A 56 -4.61 2.56 -3.88
CA ASN A 56 -5.37 3.43 -2.99
C ASN A 56 -5.10 4.93 -3.23
N HIS A 57 -3.92 5.30 -3.69
CA HIS A 57 -3.57 6.70 -3.98
C HIS A 57 -4.32 7.20 -5.23
N GLU A 58 -4.28 6.44 -6.32
CA GLU A 58 -4.98 6.75 -7.56
C GLU A 58 -6.50 6.84 -7.34
N VAL A 59 -7.05 5.91 -6.56
CA VAL A 59 -8.46 5.92 -6.17
C VAL A 59 -8.80 7.16 -5.35
N THR A 60 -7.95 7.53 -4.39
CA THR A 60 -8.20 8.72 -3.54
C THR A 60 -8.13 10.00 -4.36
N GLU A 61 -7.18 10.14 -5.27
CA GLU A 61 -7.07 11.31 -6.15
C GLU A 61 -8.30 11.44 -7.05
N PHE A 62 -8.71 10.35 -7.69
CA PHE A 62 -9.93 10.33 -8.50
C PHE A 62 -11.17 10.74 -7.69
N LEU A 63 -11.39 10.13 -6.52
CA LEU A 63 -12.52 10.46 -5.64
C LEU A 63 -12.48 11.91 -5.16
N LEU A 64 -11.29 12.44 -4.86
CA LEU A 64 -11.09 13.82 -4.41
C LEU A 64 -11.49 14.81 -5.51
N GLN A 65 -11.02 14.60 -6.72
CA GLN A 65 -11.33 15.44 -7.87
C GLN A 65 -12.83 15.42 -8.17
N LEU A 66 -13.40 14.22 -8.29
CA LEU A 66 -14.81 14.04 -8.60
C LEU A 66 -15.72 14.64 -7.52
N HIS A 67 -15.41 14.37 -6.23
CA HIS A 67 -16.17 14.94 -5.11
C HIS A 67 -16.13 16.48 -5.10
N ARG A 68 -14.97 17.09 -5.31
CA ARG A 68 -14.82 18.56 -5.32
C ARG A 68 -15.65 19.20 -6.42
N LEU A 69 -15.58 18.66 -7.63
CA LEU A 69 -16.28 19.18 -8.79
C LEU A 69 -17.80 19.03 -8.66
N LEU A 70 -18.28 17.85 -8.31
CA LEU A 70 -19.72 17.61 -8.12
C LEU A 70 -20.30 18.40 -6.94
N LYS A 71 -19.53 18.58 -5.86
CA LYS A 71 -19.95 19.40 -4.71
C LYS A 71 -20.05 20.89 -5.07
N SER A 72 -19.28 21.37 -6.05
CA SER A 72 -19.39 22.73 -6.57
C SER A 72 -20.48 22.90 -7.63
N GLY A 73 -21.24 21.83 -7.94
CA GLY A 73 -22.34 21.87 -8.90
C GLY A 73 -21.94 21.63 -10.36
N VAL A 74 -20.71 21.20 -10.62
CA VAL A 74 -20.28 20.82 -11.98
C VAL A 74 -20.96 19.53 -12.38
N GLU A 75 -21.43 19.44 -13.62
CA GLU A 75 -22.06 18.23 -14.16
C GLU A 75 -21.05 17.07 -14.22
N LEU A 76 -21.56 15.83 -14.12
CA LEU A 76 -20.73 14.62 -14.04
C LEU A 76 -19.85 14.42 -15.29
N ASP A 77 -20.36 14.72 -16.50
CA ASP A 77 -19.59 14.61 -17.75
C ASP A 77 -18.41 15.59 -17.76
N ASP A 78 -18.65 16.83 -17.34
CA ASP A 78 -17.59 17.85 -17.25
C ASP A 78 -16.61 17.54 -16.13
N ALA A 79 -17.09 17.07 -14.98
CA ALA A 79 -16.23 16.65 -13.87
C ALA A 79 -15.27 15.52 -14.27
N LEU A 80 -15.74 14.53 -15.04
CA LEU A 80 -14.87 13.49 -15.60
C LEU A 80 -13.90 14.07 -16.64
N GLY A 81 -14.33 15.02 -17.48
CA GLY A 81 -13.46 15.70 -18.43
C GLY A 81 -12.31 16.43 -17.74
N PHE A 82 -12.58 17.19 -16.68
CA PHE A 82 -11.53 17.83 -15.87
C PHE A 82 -10.60 16.79 -15.21
N ALA A 83 -11.17 15.69 -14.70
CA ALA A 83 -10.38 14.63 -14.11
C ALA A 83 -9.40 13.99 -15.12
N VAL A 84 -9.76 13.88 -16.41
CA VAL A 84 -8.86 13.39 -17.46
C VAL A 84 -7.65 14.31 -17.61
N HIS A 85 -7.89 15.63 -17.74
CA HIS A 85 -6.81 16.61 -17.97
C HIS A 85 -5.77 16.69 -16.84
N GLU A 86 -6.17 16.45 -15.59
CA GLU A 86 -5.26 16.50 -14.46
C GLU A 86 -4.44 15.21 -14.26
N GLN A 87 -4.77 14.15 -14.99
CA GLN A 87 -4.10 12.85 -14.80
C GLN A 87 -2.74 12.79 -15.49
N LYS A 88 -1.73 12.34 -14.75
CA LYS A 88 -0.40 12.04 -15.30
C LYS A 88 -0.27 10.61 -15.83
N ASP A 89 -1.11 9.69 -15.32
CA ASP A 89 -1.11 8.29 -15.74
C ASP A 89 -2.01 8.11 -16.97
N ARG A 90 -1.39 7.82 -18.11
CA ARG A 90 -2.07 7.61 -19.40
C ARG A 90 -3.10 6.48 -19.38
N PHE A 91 -2.89 5.46 -18.54
CA PHE A 91 -3.88 4.40 -18.40
C PHE A 91 -5.14 4.92 -17.70
N LEU A 92 -4.97 5.72 -16.64
CA LEU A 92 -6.11 6.31 -15.93
C LEU A 92 -6.83 7.34 -16.82
N SER A 93 -6.10 8.18 -17.56
CA SER A 93 -6.71 9.10 -18.55
C SER A 93 -7.52 8.34 -19.60
N PHE A 94 -6.95 7.26 -20.19
CA PHE A 94 -7.67 6.39 -21.10
C PHE A 94 -8.96 5.83 -20.49
N LEU A 95 -8.88 5.33 -19.27
CA LEU A 95 -10.02 4.76 -18.54
C LEU A 95 -11.13 5.81 -18.32
N LEU A 96 -10.76 7.00 -17.87
CA LEU A 96 -11.70 8.09 -17.63
C LEU A 96 -12.35 8.60 -18.93
N CYS A 97 -11.59 8.67 -20.05
CA CYS A 97 -12.16 8.96 -21.37
C CYS A 97 -13.22 7.92 -21.77
N ARG A 98 -12.95 6.64 -21.56
CA ARG A 98 -13.91 5.58 -21.84
C ARG A 98 -15.15 5.66 -20.96
N MET A 99 -14.96 5.92 -19.68
CA MET A 99 -16.10 6.12 -18.76
C MET A 99 -16.95 7.32 -19.19
N ARG A 100 -16.32 8.39 -19.63
CA ARG A 100 -17.02 9.56 -20.16
C ARG A 100 -17.82 9.24 -21.45
N GLU A 101 -17.25 8.47 -22.36
CA GLU A 101 -17.97 7.97 -23.54
C GLU A 101 -19.17 7.08 -23.13
N ASP A 102 -19.00 6.19 -22.19
CA ASP A 102 -20.08 5.32 -21.67
C ASP A 102 -21.22 6.16 -21.06
N LEU A 103 -20.91 7.22 -20.28
CA LEU A 103 -21.92 8.11 -19.73
C LEU A 103 -22.69 8.88 -20.82
N ARG A 104 -21.99 9.38 -21.84
CA ARG A 104 -22.61 10.05 -22.99
C ARG A 104 -23.50 9.12 -23.80
N ASN A 105 -23.20 7.82 -23.78
CA ASN A 105 -24.04 6.78 -24.36
C ASN A 105 -25.20 6.33 -23.45
N GLY A 106 -25.42 7.01 -22.30
CA GLY A 106 -26.52 6.76 -21.38
C GLY A 106 -26.27 5.69 -20.31
N LEU A 107 -25.03 5.20 -20.17
CA LEU A 107 -24.70 4.30 -19.06
C LEU A 107 -24.55 5.09 -17.76
N SER A 108 -24.89 4.47 -16.62
CA SER A 108 -24.63 5.05 -15.31
C SER A 108 -23.14 5.02 -14.96
N LEU A 109 -22.68 5.91 -14.07
CA LEU A 109 -21.31 5.93 -13.59
C LEU A 109 -20.93 4.61 -12.91
N SER A 110 -21.85 4.03 -12.13
CA SER A 110 -21.67 2.73 -11.48
C SER A 110 -21.44 1.61 -12.49
N SER A 111 -22.21 1.59 -13.57
CA SER A 111 -22.07 0.60 -14.66
C SER A 111 -20.74 0.76 -15.39
N ALA A 112 -20.32 2.00 -15.68
CA ALA A 112 -19.03 2.30 -16.29
C ALA A 112 -17.87 1.85 -15.39
N LEU A 113 -17.92 2.13 -14.08
CA LEU A 113 -16.91 1.68 -13.10
C LEU A 113 -16.80 0.16 -13.01
N GLN A 114 -17.93 -0.55 -13.03
CA GLN A 114 -17.95 -2.02 -12.95
C GLN A 114 -17.41 -2.67 -14.21
N ARG A 115 -17.66 -2.07 -15.38
CA ARG A 115 -17.23 -2.58 -16.69
C ARG A 115 -15.71 -2.72 -16.82
N TYR A 116 -14.95 -1.77 -16.30
CA TYR A 116 -13.50 -1.74 -16.49
C TYR A 116 -12.72 -2.46 -15.40
N HIS A 117 -13.34 -2.92 -14.31
CA HIS A 117 -12.71 -3.64 -13.21
C HIS A 117 -11.44 -3.02 -12.61
N ALA A 118 -11.12 -1.78 -12.96
CA ALA A 118 -9.95 -1.06 -12.49
C ALA A 118 -10.18 -0.50 -11.07
N PHE A 119 -11.42 -0.18 -10.74
CA PHE A 119 -11.80 0.31 -9.43
C PHE A 119 -12.20 -0.83 -8.50
N PRO A 120 -11.97 -0.69 -7.18
CA PRO A 120 -12.51 -1.62 -6.18
C PRO A 120 -14.05 -1.72 -6.28
N LYS A 121 -14.59 -2.93 -6.19
CA LYS A 121 -16.03 -3.18 -6.31
C LYS A 121 -16.88 -2.38 -5.32
N LEU A 122 -16.33 -2.11 -4.14
CA LEU A 122 -16.95 -1.24 -3.13
C LEU A 122 -17.39 0.10 -3.74
N ILE A 123 -16.53 0.74 -4.53
CA ILE A 123 -16.80 2.06 -5.13
C ILE A 123 -17.97 1.97 -6.10
N GLY A 124 -17.93 1.00 -7.04
CA GLY A 124 -18.99 0.80 -8.02
C GLY A 124 -20.34 0.57 -7.36
N LYS A 125 -20.40 -0.23 -6.29
CA LYS A 125 -21.65 -0.51 -5.58
C LYS A 125 -22.18 0.66 -4.77
N MET A 126 -21.31 1.37 -4.06
CA MET A 126 -21.73 2.55 -3.32
C MET A 126 -22.21 3.66 -4.25
N ILE A 127 -21.57 3.82 -5.41
CA ILE A 127 -22.01 4.78 -6.43
C ILE A 127 -23.36 4.37 -7.03
N GLU A 128 -23.62 3.07 -7.24
CA GLU A 128 -24.93 2.56 -7.70
C GLU A 128 -26.06 2.98 -6.75
N VAL A 129 -25.86 2.81 -5.44
CA VAL A 129 -26.82 3.25 -4.42
C VAL A 129 -26.94 4.78 -4.40
N ALA A 130 -25.83 5.49 -4.58
CA ALA A 130 -25.80 6.94 -4.62
C ALA A 130 -26.53 7.54 -5.84
N GLU A 131 -26.39 6.92 -7.02
CA GLU A 131 -27.10 7.31 -8.24
C GLU A 131 -28.60 7.12 -8.07
N SER A 132 -29.04 5.96 -7.55
CA SER A 132 -30.46 5.66 -7.34
C SER A 132 -31.12 6.57 -6.29
N SER A 133 -30.37 7.07 -5.32
CA SER A 133 -30.86 7.96 -4.26
C SER A 133 -30.62 9.46 -4.53
N GLY A 134 -29.93 9.82 -5.62
CA GLY A 134 -29.56 11.22 -5.95
C GLY A 134 -28.52 11.83 -5.00
N ARG A 135 -27.80 11.03 -4.20
CA ARG A 135 -26.87 11.47 -3.16
C ARG A 135 -25.41 11.27 -3.53
N LEU A 136 -25.09 11.36 -4.83
CA LEU A 136 -23.76 11.08 -5.35
C LEU A 136 -22.63 11.90 -4.69
N PRO A 137 -22.75 13.23 -4.51
CA PRO A 137 -21.70 14.01 -3.87
C PRO A 137 -21.42 13.61 -2.41
N GLU A 138 -22.48 13.27 -1.66
CA GLU A 138 -22.35 12.84 -0.26
C GLU A 138 -21.61 11.50 -0.15
N VAL A 139 -22.01 10.52 -0.96
CA VAL A 139 -21.42 9.18 -0.94
C VAL A 139 -19.97 9.21 -1.44
N LEU A 140 -19.67 10.04 -2.44
CA LEU A 140 -18.28 10.28 -2.86
C LEU A 140 -17.43 10.88 -1.73
N GLY A 141 -18.00 11.79 -0.93
CA GLY A 141 -17.34 12.32 0.27
C GLY A 141 -17.01 11.22 1.28
N MET A 142 -17.99 10.34 1.59
CA MET A 142 -17.78 9.21 2.50
C MET A 142 -16.73 8.21 1.99
N LEU A 143 -16.74 7.91 0.68
CA LEU A 143 -15.71 7.08 0.04
C LEU A 143 -14.34 7.74 0.14
N LEU A 144 -14.25 9.03 -0.14
CA LEU A 144 -13.01 9.80 -0.05
C LEU A 144 -12.44 9.74 1.37
N GLU A 145 -13.25 10.02 2.40
CA GLU A 145 -12.83 9.94 3.80
C GLU A 145 -12.33 8.52 4.16
N PHE A 146 -13.01 7.50 3.69
CA PHE A 146 -12.61 6.12 3.91
C PHE A 146 -11.24 5.79 3.29
N TYR A 147 -11.00 6.18 2.03
CA TYR A 147 -9.72 5.92 1.35
C TYR A 147 -8.59 6.80 1.91
N GLN A 148 -8.86 8.05 2.27
CA GLN A 148 -7.89 8.91 2.96
C GLN A 148 -7.52 8.34 4.33
N PHE A 149 -8.50 7.83 5.08
CA PHE A 149 -8.27 7.15 6.33
C PHE A 149 -7.39 5.90 6.15
N GLN A 150 -7.66 5.07 5.12
CA GLN A 150 -6.80 3.94 4.80
C GLN A 150 -5.35 4.36 4.51
N GLN A 151 -5.16 5.43 3.74
CA GLN A 151 -3.84 5.97 3.44
C GLN A 151 -3.12 6.45 4.70
N SER A 152 -3.81 7.16 5.60
CA SER A 152 -3.21 7.66 6.85
C SER A 152 -2.69 6.51 7.71
N ILE A 153 -3.46 5.43 7.86
CA ILE A 153 -3.06 4.24 8.60
C ILE A 153 -1.82 3.57 7.99
N ILE A 154 -1.78 3.45 6.65
CA ILE A 154 -0.61 2.89 5.96
C ILE A 154 0.63 3.78 6.13
N GLN A 155 0.45 5.09 6.07
CA GLN A 155 1.55 6.06 6.29
C GLN A 155 2.08 6.02 7.72
N GLU A 156 1.19 5.95 8.73
CA GLU A 156 1.59 5.78 10.13
C GLU A 156 2.44 4.52 10.33
N GLN A 157 2.03 3.39 9.72
CA GLN A 157 2.82 2.16 9.77
C GLN A 157 4.21 2.31 9.13
N LYS A 158 4.32 3.02 8.00
CA LYS A 158 5.61 3.28 7.34
C LYS A 158 6.52 4.16 8.19
N ARG A 159 5.96 5.15 8.89
CA ARG A 159 6.74 6.04 9.77
C ARG A 159 7.44 5.31 10.90
N LEU A 160 6.85 4.21 11.43
CA LEU A 160 7.49 3.38 12.47
C LEU A 160 8.87 2.84 12.07
N LEU A 161 9.11 2.65 10.77
CA LEU A 161 10.37 2.09 10.26
C LEU A 161 11.39 3.15 9.82
N ASN A 162 10.97 4.41 9.64
CA ASN A 162 11.88 5.44 9.14
C ASN A 162 13.05 5.69 10.10
N TYR A 163 12.76 5.85 11.39
CA TYR A 163 13.80 6.06 12.41
C TYR A 163 14.79 4.89 12.50
N PRO A 164 14.34 3.62 12.66
CA PRO A 164 15.22 2.46 12.64
C PRO A 164 16.12 2.37 11.42
N LEU A 165 15.56 2.62 10.24
CA LEU A 165 16.32 2.57 8.99
C LEU A 165 17.43 3.62 8.93
N VAL A 166 17.15 4.86 9.36
CA VAL A 166 18.15 5.93 9.39
C VAL A 166 19.28 5.59 10.36
N VAL A 167 18.93 5.22 11.59
CA VAL A 167 19.93 4.89 12.64
C VAL A 167 20.79 3.71 12.20
N PHE A 168 20.16 2.66 11.67
CA PHE A 168 20.89 1.48 11.19
C PHE A 168 21.77 1.78 9.98
N SER A 169 21.35 2.65 9.08
CA SER A 169 22.15 3.10 7.94
C SER A 169 23.41 3.86 8.39
N ILE A 170 23.26 4.75 9.37
CA ILE A 170 24.39 5.49 9.96
C ILE A 170 25.34 4.51 10.65
N PHE A 171 24.82 3.56 11.42
CA PHE A 171 25.62 2.53 12.09
C PHE A 171 26.43 1.69 11.08
N ILE A 172 25.80 1.23 9.99
CA ILE A 172 26.48 0.50 8.93
C ILE A 172 27.58 1.36 8.28
N ALA A 173 27.28 2.62 7.97
CA ALA A 173 28.24 3.52 7.34
C ALA A 173 29.48 3.74 8.23
N LEU A 174 29.28 3.98 9.53
CA LEU A 174 30.37 4.12 10.51
C LEU A 174 31.16 2.82 10.68
N SER A 175 30.47 1.67 10.73
CA SER A 175 31.13 0.35 10.82
C SER A 175 31.99 0.06 9.60
N LEU A 176 31.48 0.32 8.40
CA LEU A 176 32.25 0.17 7.15
C LEU A 176 33.45 1.11 7.12
N GLY A 177 33.26 2.39 7.50
CA GLY A 177 34.36 3.34 7.61
C GLY A 177 35.45 2.85 8.57
N SER A 178 35.04 2.34 9.74
CA SER A 178 36.00 1.77 10.72
C SER A 178 36.74 0.55 10.15
N ILE A 179 36.07 -0.35 9.45
CA ILE A 179 36.70 -1.52 8.83
C ILE A 179 37.70 -1.11 7.73
N ILE A 180 37.37 -0.10 6.92
CA ILE A 180 38.23 0.33 5.81
C ILE A 180 39.45 1.12 6.29
N PHE A 181 39.29 1.99 7.31
CA PHE A 181 40.35 2.90 7.76
C PHE A 181 41.06 2.40 9.00
N MET A 182 40.36 1.97 10.05
CA MET A 182 41.00 1.59 11.33
C MET A 182 41.61 0.19 11.32
N VAL A 183 40.88 -0.80 10.79
CA VAL A 183 41.35 -2.21 10.80
C VAL A 183 42.73 -2.37 10.17
N PRO A 184 43.08 -1.73 9.04
CA PRO A 184 44.43 -1.85 8.47
C PRO A 184 45.56 -1.20 9.28
N MET A 185 45.25 -0.15 10.08
CA MET A 185 46.24 0.40 11.00
C MET A 185 46.64 -0.64 12.05
N PHE A 186 45.66 -1.32 12.63
CA PHE A 186 45.92 -2.37 13.61
C PHE A 186 46.56 -3.62 12.99
N LYS A 187 46.26 -3.93 11.73
CA LYS A 187 46.88 -5.07 11.02
C LYS A 187 48.44 -4.99 11.06
N ARG A 188 49.02 -3.79 10.90
CA ARG A 188 50.47 -3.58 10.95
C ARG A 188 51.02 -3.89 12.33
N MET A 189 50.26 -3.67 13.39
CA MET A 189 50.67 -3.97 14.77
C MET A 189 50.60 -5.47 15.09
N TYR A 190 49.75 -6.22 14.38
CA TYR A 190 49.57 -7.66 14.59
C TYR A 190 50.51 -8.53 13.75
N ILE A 191 51.37 -7.94 12.92
CA ILE A 191 52.38 -8.67 12.16
C ILE A 191 53.35 -9.31 13.17
N GLY A 192 53.24 -10.58 13.42
CA GLY A 192 54.05 -11.35 14.39
C GLY A 192 53.22 -12.24 15.32
N LEU A 193 51.93 -12.02 15.42
CA LEU A 193 51.03 -12.88 16.24
C LEU A 193 50.54 -14.12 15.48
N GLY A 194 50.69 -14.17 14.14
CA GLY A 194 50.36 -15.33 13.31
C GLY A 194 48.96 -15.90 13.53
N ASP A 195 48.86 -17.20 13.75
CA ASP A 195 47.61 -17.92 13.93
C ASP A 195 46.94 -17.77 15.30
N GLU A 196 47.54 -17.04 16.23
CA GLU A 196 46.99 -16.82 17.58
C GLU A 196 45.94 -15.70 17.65
N LEU A 197 45.56 -15.09 16.51
CA LEU A 197 44.55 -14.06 16.47
C LEU A 197 43.17 -14.65 16.80
N PHE A 198 42.41 -13.91 17.62
CA PHE A 198 41.03 -14.23 17.94
C PHE A 198 40.18 -14.33 16.64
N TRP A 199 39.32 -15.32 16.58
CA TRP A 199 38.56 -15.59 15.35
C TRP A 199 37.83 -14.36 14.78
N LEU A 200 37.26 -13.52 15.66
CA LEU A 200 36.55 -12.30 15.25
C LEU A 200 37.50 -11.27 14.60
N THR A 201 38.72 -11.11 15.14
CA THR A 201 39.76 -10.25 14.57
C THR A 201 40.17 -10.75 13.19
N ARG A 202 40.30 -12.07 13.00
CA ARG A 202 40.62 -12.71 11.71
C ARG A 202 39.51 -12.45 10.68
N VAL A 203 38.25 -12.57 11.09
CA VAL A 203 37.10 -12.24 10.21
C VAL A 203 37.10 -10.77 9.78
N LEU A 204 37.34 -9.84 10.70
CA LEU A 204 37.39 -8.39 10.37
C LEU A 204 38.57 -8.03 9.48
N LEU A 205 39.75 -8.64 9.71
CA LEU A 205 40.92 -8.44 8.85
C LEU A 205 40.66 -8.95 7.43
N ASN A 206 40.12 -10.17 7.28
CA ASN A 206 39.78 -10.73 5.99
C ASN A 206 38.71 -9.90 5.27
N LEU A 207 37.73 -9.37 6.02
CA LEU A 207 36.70 -8.50 5.48
C LEU A 207 37.30 -7.16 4.98
N SER A 208 38.21 -6.56 5.79
CA SER A 208 38.92 -5.33 5.42
C SER A 208 39.79 -5.52 4.17
N ASP A 209 40.54 -6.63 4.10
CA ASP A 209 41.34 -6.96 2.92
C ASP A 209 40.46 -7.16 1.67
N SER A 210 39.38 -7.94 1.79
CA SER A 210 38.47 -8.15 0.71
C SER A 210 37.81 -6.87 0.18
N LEU A 211 37.44 -5.94 1.10
CA LEU A 211 36.89 -4.62 0.74
C LEU A 211 37.89 -3.76 -0.02
N ARG A 212 39.19 -3.88 0.29
CA ARG A 212 40.24 -3.09 -0.34
C ARG A 212 40.76 -3.68 -1.64
N ILE A 213 40.86 -5.01 -1.73
CA ILE A 213 41.41 -5.70 -2.91
C ILE A 213 40.34 -5.75 -4.03
N HIS A 214 39.08 -5.94 -3.67
CA HIS A 214 37.98 -6.10 -4.62
C HIS A 214 36.82 -5.14 -4.32
N PRO A 215 37.02 -3.81 -4.40
CA PRO A 215 35.95 -2.85 -4.11
C PRO A 215 34.75 -2.99 -5.08
N GLU A 216 35.02 -3.36 -6.33
CA GLU A 216 33.99 -3.58 -7.38
C GLU A 216 33.01 -4.70 -6.99
N SER A 217 33.50 -5.82 -6.42
CA SER A 217 32.64 -6.93 -6.00
C SER A 217 31.74 -6.55 -4.84
N TRP A 218 32.20 -5.67 -3.93
CA TRP A 218 31.40 -5.17 -2.80
C TRP A 218 30.36 -4.13 -3.24
N ILE A 219 30.72 -3.26 -4.20
CA ILE A 219 29.77 -2.33 -4.83
C ILE A 219 28.69 -3.15 -5.56
N LEU A 220 29.08 -4.18 -6.32
CA LEU A 220 28.14 -5.05 -6.99
C LEU A 220 27.26 -5.82 -6.01
N ALA A 221 27.81 -6.36 -4.92
CA ALA A 221 27.08 -7.06 -3.88
C ALA A 221 26.06 -6.15 -3.16
N THR A 222 26.44 -4.90 -2.87
CA THR A 222 25.53 -3.91 -2.27
C THR A 222 24.41 -3.50 -3.24
N LEU A 223 24.71 -3.33 -4.53
CA LEU A 223 23.70 -3.08 -5.57
C LEU A 223 22.75 -4.26 -5.73
N ILE A 224 23.27 -5.49 -5.78
CA ILE A 224 22.44 -6.71 -5.87
C ILE A 224 21.57 -6.86 -4.61
N CYS A 225 22.14 -6.67 -3.41
CA CYS A 225 21.40 -6.72 -2.15
C CYS A 225 20.32 -5.64 -2.09
N GLY A 226 20.63 -4.41 -2.50
CA GLY A 226 19.67 -3.31 -2.60
C GLY A 226 18.56 -3.60 -3.62
N ALA A 227 18.90 -4.12 -4.79
CA ALA A 227 17.93 -4.53 -5.80
C ALA A 227 17.05 -5.69 -5.31
N LEU A 228 17.63 -6.68 -4.60
CA LEU A 228 16.90 -7.80 -4.01
C LEU A 228 15.96 -7.32 -2.91
N LEU A 229 16.40 -6.42 -2.04
CA LEU A 229 15.56 -5.80 -1.00
C LEU A 229 14.41 -4.98 -1.63
N LEU A 230 14.68 -4.23 -2.69
CA LEU A 230 13.66 -3.51 -3.45
C LEU A 230 12.69 -4.47 -4.14
N ALA A 231 13.17 -5.57 -4.70
CA ALA A 231 12.31 -6.60 -5.29
C ALA A 231 11.45 -7.28 -4.24
N ILE A 232 12.02 -7.64 -3.08
CA ILE A 232 11.28 -8.19 -1.93
C ILE A 232 10.24 -7.19 -1.43
N TYR A 233 10.60 -5.91 -1.31
CA TYR A 233 9.68 -4.85 -0.92
C TYR A 233 8.53 -4.68 -1.93
N ARG A 234 8.82 -4.77 -3.23
CA ARG A 234 7.79 -4.70 -4.29
C ARG A 234 6.89 -5.93 -4.36
N THR A 235 7.44 -7.14 -4.17
CA THR A 235 6.70 -8.41 -4.32
C THR A 235 5.96 -8.82 -3.05
N LEU A 236 6.60 -8.74 -1.89
CA LEU A 236 6.03 -9.12 -0.59
C LEU A 236 5.37 -7.94 0.13
N GLY A 237 5.63 -6.71 -0.34
CA GLY A 237 5.09 -5.50 0.23
C GLY A 237 5.60 -5.23 1.66
N PHE A 238 5.12 -4.15 2.24
CA PHE A 238 5.41 -3.75 3.60
C PHE A 238 5.00 -4.79 4.66
N SER A 239 4.09 -5.70 4.30
CA SER A 239 3.57 -6.74 5.18
C SER A 239 4.63 -7.76 5.65
N TRP A 240 5.72 -7.97 4.89
CA TRP A 240 6.82 -8.85 5.29
C TRP A 240 7.68 -8.21 6.39
N LEU A 241 7.99 -6.92 6.24
CA LEU A 241 8.76 -6.17 7.24
C LEU A 241 8.04 -6.13 8.61
N LEU A 242 6.71 -6.01 8.58
CA LEU A 242 5.89 -6.07 9.79
C LEU A 242 5.97 -7.42 10.51
N ASN A 243 6.37 -8.51 9.84
CA ASN A 243 6.57 -9.79 10.52
C ASN A 243 7.82 -9.84 11.40
N LEU A 244 8.82 -9.00 11.11
CA LEU A 244 10.04 -8.90 11.91
C LEU A 244 9.79 -8.15 13.23
N ILE A 245 8.77 -7.27 13.28
CA ILE A 245 8.47 -6.47 14.45
C ILE A 245 7.68 -7.30 15.46
N PRO A 246 8.06 -7.31 16.75
CA PRO A 246 7.24 -7.91 17.80
C PRO A 246 5.82 -7.31 17.77
N GLY A 247 4.80 -8.17 17.68
CA GLY A 247 3.40 -7.70 17.57
C GLY A 247 2.92 -7.38 16.14
N GLY A 248 3.75 -7.44 15.11
CA GLY A 248 3.39 -7.10 13.73
C GLY A 248 2.26 -7.96 13.14
N LYS A 249 2.11 -9.22 13.58
CA LYS A 249 0.95 -10.06 13.23
C LYS A 249 -0.34 -9.48 13.79
N ARG A 250 -0.35 -9.10 15.07
CA ARG A 250 -1.51 -8.46 15.73
C ARG A 250 -1.86 -7.13 15.07
N MET A 251 -0.84 -6.32 14.75
CA MET A 251 -1.02 -5.05 14.04
C MET A 251 -1.72 -5.24 12.70
N ARG A 252 -1.31 -6.21 11.90
CA ARG A 252 -1.95 -6.52 10.60
C ARG A 252 -3.39 -7.02 10.75
N GLU A 253 -3.66 -7.85 11.73
CA GLU A 253 -5.02 -8.33 12.03
C GLU A 253 -5.90 -7.16 12.48
N SER A 254 -5.41 -6.29 13.35
CA SER A 254 -6.12 -5.09 13.80
C SER A 254 -6.43 -4.13 12.64
N VAL A 255 -5.46 -3.89 11.75
CA VAL A 255 -5.68 -3.06 10.54
C VAL A 255 -6.76 -3.64 9.63
N ARG A 256 -6.73 -4.96 9.42
CA ARG A 256 -7.74 -5.64 8.58
C ARG A 256 -9.13 -5.58 9.19
N MET A 257 -9.22 -5.81 10.50
CA MET A 257 -10.49 -5.69 11.22
C MET A 257 -11.00 -4.25 11.25
N LEU A 258 -10.10 -3.28 11.36
CA LEU A 258 -10.43 -1.87 11.25
C LEU A 258 -11.04 -1.54 9.88
N PHE A 259 -10.39 -1.94 8.78
CA PHE A 259 -10.91 -1.68 7.43
C PHE A 259 -12.19 -2.44 7.15
N TYR A 260 -12.31 -3.67 7.65
CA TYR A 260 -13.54 -4.45 7.58
C TYR A 260 -14.70 -3.72 8.28
N SER A 261 -14.48 -3.27 9.52
CA SER A 261 -15.52 -2.58 10.31
C SER A 261 -15.91 -1.23 9.70
N ARG A 262 -14.92 -0.43 9.25
CA ARG A 262 -15.17 0.84 8.57
C ARG A 262 -15.84 0.66 7.20
N GLY A 263 -15.47 -0.39 6.45
CA GLY A 263 -16.14 -0.75 5.20
C GLY A 263 -17.60 -1.13 5.43
N MET A 264 -17.90 -1.94 6.43
CA MET A 264 -19.28 -2.30 6.81
C MET A 264 -20.07 -1.06 7.26
N GLU A 265 -19.48 -0.21 8.10
CA GLU A 265 -20.09 1.03 8.56
C GLU A 265 -20.56 1.89 7.38
N ILE A 266 -19.67 2.19 6.44
CA ILE A 266 -19.96 3.08 5.31
C ILE A 266 -21.00 2.46 4.35
N MET A 267 -20.91 1.16 4.07
CA MET A 267 -21.88 0.48 3.22
C MET A 267 -23.27 0.49 3.83
N LEU A 268 -23.38 0.17 5.12
CA LEU A 268 -24.67 0.16 5.81
C LEU A 268 -25.25 1.57 6.01
N SER A 269 -24.41 2.58 6.25
CA SER A 269 -24.87 3.97 6.39
C SER A 269 -25.38 4.57 5.08
N THR A 270 -24.89 4.08 3.93
CA THR A 270 -25.34 4.51 2.60
C THR A 270 -26.55 3.73 2.11
N GLY A 271 -27.00 2.68 2.84
CA GLY A 271 -28.18 1.90 2.50
C GLY A 271 -27.91 0.64 1.67
N VAL A 272 -26.65 0.22 1.56
CA VAL A 272 -26.31 -1.08 0.95
C VAL A 272 -26.91 -2.21 1.79
N HIS A 273 -27.58 -3.17 1.16
CA HIS A 273 -28.15 -4.30 1.86
C HIS A 273 -27.11 -5.13 2.60
N LEU A 274 -27.45 -5.62 3.80
CA LEU A 274 -26.53 -6.33 4.69
C LEU A 274 -25.79 -7.50 4.01
N GLN A 275 -26.50 -8.34 3.26
CA GLN A 275 -25.92 -9.50 2.58
C GLN A 275 -24.88 -9.08 1.55
N GLU A 276 -25.16 -8.02 0.83
CA GLU A 276 -24.25 -7.46 -0.16
C GLU A 276 -23.06 -6.75 0.49
N ALA A 277 -23.30 -5.99 1.56
CA ALA A 277 -22.22 -5.39 2.37
C ALA A 277 -21.26 -6.45 2.90
N LEU A 278 -21.77 -7.60 3.39
CA LEU A 278 -20.95 -8.73 3.83
C LEU A 278 -20.10 -9.31 2.68
N ALA A 279 -20.68 -9.47 1.49
CA ALA A 279 -19.97 -9.98 0.33
C ALA A 279 -18.82 -9.05 -0.10
N LEU A 280 -19.09 -7.74 -0.17
CA LEU A 280 -18.09 -6.72 -0.51
C LEU A 280 -16.99 -6.60 0.57
N ALA A 281 -17.36 -6.64 1.85
CA ALA A 281 -16.42 -6.62 2.95
C ALA A 281 -15.49 -7.84 2.96
N GLU A 282 -15.98 -9.02 2.57
CA GLU A 282 -15.16 -10.20 2.35
C GLU A 282 -14.10 -9.96 1.26
N GLU A 283 -14.48 -9.31 0.16
CA GLU A 283 -13.57 -9.04 -0.96
C GLU A 283 -12.45 -8.05 -0.60
N MET A 284 -12.68 -7.14 0.33
CA MET A 284 -11.66 -6.21 0.86
C MET A 284 -10.54 -6.94 1.62
N LEU A 285 -10.76 -8.19 2.02
CA LEU A 285 -9.83 -8.96 2.81
C LEU A 285 -8.93 -9.86 1.96
N PRO A 286 -7.66 -10.11 2.40
CA PRO A 286 -6.79 -11.08 1.74
C PRO A 286 -7.41 -12.48 1.70
N ARG A 287 -7.07 -13.27 0.68
CA ARG A 287 -7.64 -14.61 0.42
C ARG A 287 -7.72 -15.52 1.65
N LEU A 288 -6.72 -15.51 2.52
CA LEU A 288 -6.68 -16.33 3.73
C LEU A 288 -7.76 -15.92 4.75
N LEU A 289 -7.95 -14.63 4.96
CA LEU A 289 -8.98 -14.12 5.88
C LEU A 289 -10.37 -14.23 5.27
N ARG A 290 -10.50 -14.00 3.98
CA ARG A 290 -11.76 -14.20 3.24
C ARG A 290 -12.31 -15.60 3.49
N LYS A 291 -11.48 -16.65 3.35
CA LYS A 291 -11.90 -18.03 3.64
C LYS A 291 -12.35 -18.25 5.09
N ARG A 292 -11.75 -17.53 6.05
CA ARG A 292 -12.13 -17.63 7.47
C ARG A 292 -13.42 -16.90 7.80
N ILE A 293 -13.74 -15.82 7.09
CA ILE A 293 -14.92 -14.97 7.34
C ILE A 293 -16.12 -15.40 6.47
N ALA A 294 -15.89 -16.06 5.35
CA ALA A 294 -16.95 -16.57 4.47
C ALA A 294 -18.08 -17.36 5.18
N PRO A 295 -17.84 -18.12 6.28
CA PRO A 295 -18.91 -18.74 7.05
C PRO A 295 -19.92 -17.76 7.64
N VAL A 296 -19.51 -16.51 7.94
CA VAL A 296 -20.43 -15.47 8.46
C VAL A 296 -21.51 -15.19 7.42
N ARG A 297 -21.14 -14.89 6.18
CA ARG A 297 -22.12 -14.63 5.12
C ARG A 297 -23.04 -15.82 4.88
N LYS A 298 -22.48 -17.02 4.77
CA LYS A 298 -23.28 -18.25 4.58
C LYS A 298 -24.29 -18.48 5.71
N ALA A 299 -23.90 -18.16 6.96
CA ALA A 299 -24.81 -18.27 8.11
C ALA A 299 -25.95 -17.25 8.03
N VAL A 300 -25.63 -16.00 7.65
CA VAL A 300 -26.65 -14.95 7.46
C VAL A 300 -27.57 -15.28 6.28
N ASP A 301 -27.02 -15.77 5.16
CA ASP A 301 -27.81 -16.21 3.99
C ASP A 301 -28.76 -17.39 4.33
N SER A 302 -28.38 -18.21 5.33
CA SER A 302 -29.25 -19.29 5.88
C SER A 302 -30.24 -18.83 6.95
N GLY A 303 -30.34 -17.52 7.21
CA GLY A 303 -31.28 -16.93 8.16
C GLY A 303 -30.84 -16.91 9.62
N LYS A 304 -29.56 -17.20 9.92
CA LYS A 304 -29.01 -17.05 11.28
C LYS A 304 -28.81 -15.59 11.63
N SER A 305 -28.91 -15.26 12.94
CA SER A 305 -28.59 -13.92 13.42
C SER A 305 -27.12 -13.58 13.18
N LEU A 306 -26.81 -12.28 13.04
CA LEU A 306 -25.41 -11.80 12.97
C LEU A 306 -24.60 -12.20 14.19
N ARG A 307 -25.23 -12.18 15.37
CA ARG A 307 -24.61 -12.67 16.61
C ARG A 307 -24.12 -14.11 16.45
N GLU A 308 -24.98 -15.00 15.99
CA GLU A 308 -24.64 -16.41 15.79
C GLU A 308 -23.58 -16.56 14.70
N ALA A 309 -23.75 -15.88 13.57
CA ALA A 309 -22.84 -15.94 12.44
C ALA A 309 -21.41 -15.53 12.82
N TYR A 310 -21.24 -14.40 13.51
CA TYR A 310 -19.93 -13.95 13.94
C TYR A 310 -19.33 -14.78 15.08
N SER A 311 -20.15 -15.37 15.96
CA SER A 311 -19.68 -16.23 17.05
C SER A 311 -19.01 -17.54 16.55
N MET A 312 -19.38 -17.99 15.34
CA MET A 312 -18.80 -19.19 14.71
C MET A 312 -17.35 -18.99 14.27
N VAL A 313 -16.89 -17.76 14.17
CA VAL A 313 -15.56 -17.44 13.61
C VAL A 313 -14.64 -16.88 14.69
N PRO A 314 -13.61 -17.66 15.12
CA PRO A 314 -12.77 -17.30 16.27
C PRO A 314 -11.95 -16.00 16.12
N ILE A 315 -11.89 -15.42 14.94
CA ILE A 315 -11.15 -14.19 14.70
C ILE A 315 -11.84 -12.96 15.32
N PHE A 316 -13.14 -13.04 15.54
CA PHE A 316 -13.93 -11.96 16.13
C PHE A 316 -13.92 -12.08 17.65
N SER A 317 -13.55 -11.00 18.33
CA SER A 317 -13.52 -10.98 19.79
C SER A 317 -14.94 -11.08 20.37
N PRO A 318 -15.10 -11.60 21.61
CA PRO A 318 -16.41 -11.63 22.27
C PRO A 318 -17.05 -10.22 22.36
N MET A 319 -16.23 -9.17 22.49
CA MET A 319 -16.71 -7.78 22.51
C MET A 319 -17.27 -7.36 21.15
N PHE A 320 -16.62 -7.74 20.03
CA PHE A 320 -17.12 -7.52 18.69
C PHE A 320 -18.52 -8.15 18.53
N VAL A 321 -18.66 -9.42 18.89
CA VAL A 321 -19.93 -10.16 18.76
C VAL A 321 -21.04 -9.50 19.61
N LYS A 322 -20.71 -9.05 20.82
CA LYS A 322 -21.68 -8.33 21.67
C LYS A 322 -22.14 -7.01 21.04
N MET A 323 -21.21 -6.23 20.47
CA MET A 323 -21.55 -4.95 19.81
C MET A 323 -22.43 -5.16 18.58
N ILE A 324 -22.13 -6.19 17.78
CA ILE A 324 -22.98 -6.54 16.62
C ILE A 324 -24.36 -6.99 17.06
N ALA A 325 -24.47 -7.82 18.10
CA ALA A 325 -25.75 -8.27 18.64
C ALA A 325 -26.62 -7.08 19.12
N LEU A 326 -26.02 -6.08 19.78
CA LEU A 326 -26.70 -4.85 20.18
C LEU A 326 -27.16 -4.05 18.95
N GLY A 327 -26.33 -3.92 17.93
CA GLY A 327 -26.68 -3.23 16.68
C GLY A 327 -27.81 -3.93 15.92
N GLU A 328 -27.79 -5.27 15.89
CA GLU A 328 -28.82 -6.09 15.26
C GLU A 328 -30.17 -5.91 15.97
N SER A 329 -30.18 -6.02 17.31
CA SER A 329 -31.42 -5.88 18.09
C SER A 329 -32.02 -4.46 18.10
N SER A 330 -31.17 -3.43 17.97
CA SER A 330 -31.60 -2.03 17.93
C SER A 330 -31.85 -1.48 16.51
N GLY A 331 -31.55 -2.25 15.46
CA GLY A 331 -31.63 -1.79 14.07
C GLY A 331 -30.50 -0.81 13.64
N HIS A 332 -29.49 -0.59 14.49
CA HIS A 332 -28.43 0.40 14.27
C HIS A 332 -27.06 -0.27 14.00
N LEU A 333 -27.00 -1.16 13.01
CA LEU A 333 -25.78 -1.91 12.68
C LEU A 333 -24.64 -1.01 12.23
N SER A 334 -24.90 0.05 11.44
CA SER A 334 -23.88 0.97 10.98
C SER A 334 -23.13 1.64 12.14
N SER A 335 -23.87 2.10 13.16
CA SER A 335 -23.29 2.72 14.37
C SER A 335 -22.50 1.72 15.23
N SER A 336 -22.91 0.46 15.26
CA SER A 336 -22.17 -0.60 15.94
C SER A 336 -20.85 -0.89 15.25
N PHE A 337 -20.84 -0.98 13.91
CA PHE A 337 -19.60 -1.11 13.14
C PHE A 337 -18.70 0.12 13.29
N ALA A 338 -19.25 1.34 13.34
CA ALA A 338 -18.51 2.57 13.62
C ALA A 338 -17.76 2.49 14.96
N ARG A 339 -18.45 2.09 16.03
CA ARG A 339 -17.85 1.92 17.36
C ARG A 339 -16.75 0.86 17.37
N ILE A 340 -16.98 -0.28 16.71
CA ILE A 340 -15.97 -1.33 16.56
C ILE A 340 -14.76 -0.79 15.77
N GLY A 341 -14.97 -0.03 14.71
CA GLY A 341 -13.94 0.63 13.95
C GLY A 341 -13.08 1.56 14.82
N THR A 342 -13.70 2.43 15.62
CA THR A 342 -13.01 3.32 16.53
C THR A 342 -12.20 2.57 17.59
N GLN A 343 -12.77 1.52 18.19
CA GLN A 343 -12.06 0.69 19.17
C GLN A 343 -10.86 -0.05 18.56
N ASN A 344 -11.00 -0.57 17.34
CA ASN A 344 -9.90 -1.20 16.61
C ASN A 344 -8.80 -0.18 16.26
N GLN A 345 -9.16 1.06 15.93
CA GLN A 345 -8.21 2.15 15.68
C GLN A 345 -7.41 2.51 16.93
N GLU A 346 -8.07 2.63 18.08
CA GLU A 346 -7.39 2.88 19.35
C GLU A 346 -6.45 1.73 19.74
N SER A 347 -6.91 0.49 19.55
CA SER A 347 -6.09 -0.70 19.79
C SER A 347 -4.88 -0.72 18.89
N LEU A 348 -5.04 -0.36 17.61
CA LEU A 348 -3.95 -0.24 16.65
C LEU A 348 -2.94 0.82 17.09
N LYS A 349 -3.40 2.02 17.49
CA LYS A 349 -2.52 3.09 17.99
C LYS A 349 -1.70 2.63 19.20
N LYS A 350 -2.32 1.89 20.13
CA LYS A 350 -1.61 1.32 21.29
C LYS A 350 -0.52 0.31 20.85
N ILE A 351 -0.84 -0.58 19.92
CA ILE A 351 0.12 -1.55 19.37
C ILE A 351 1.29 -0.83 18.67
N MET A 352 0.99 0.22 17.91
CA MET A 352 2.01 1.01 17.20
C MET A 352 2.91 1.76 18.19
N ALA A 353 2.34 2.39 19.20
CA ALA A 353 3.09 3.09 20.25
C ALA A 353 4.00 2.11 21.01
N TRP A 354 3.49 0.95 21.39
CA TRP A 354 4.28 -0.10 22.04
C TRP A 354 5.42 -0.62 21.16
N ALA A 355 5.15 -0.86 19.86
CA ALA A 355 6.17 -1.28 18.91
C ALA A 355 7.28 -0.22 18.79
N ASN A 356 6.90 1.06 18.71
CA ASN A 356 7.87 2.16 18.64
C ASN A 356 8.77 2.23 19.88
N THR A 357 8.18 2.08 21.06
CA THR A 357 8.93 2.07 22.34
C THR A 357 9.92 0.90 22.44
N LEU A 358 9.61 -0.27 21.86
CA LEU A 358 10.50 -1.44 21.89
C LEU A 358 11.62 -1.38 20.85
N ILE A 359 11.40 -0.74 19.71
CA ILE A 359 12.38 -0.66 18.63
C ILE A 359 13.65 0.04 19.11
N GLU A 360 13.53 1.10 19.90
CA GLU A 360 14.66 1.90 20.37
C GLU A 360 15.62 1.10 21.27
N PRO A 361 15.21 0.43 22.36
CA PRO A 361 16.09 -0.41 23.16
C PRO A 361 16.73 -1.55 22.36
N VAL A 362 15.98 -2.17 21.46
CA VAL A 362 16.50 -3.26 20.62
C VAL A 362 17.61 -2.74 19.70
N LEU A 363 17.44 -1.56 19.10
CA LEU A 363 18.47 -0.93 18.28
C LEU A 363 19.71 -0.55 19.11
N MET A 364 19.50 0.02 20.30
CA MET A 364 20.62 0.39 21.18
C MET A 364 21.43 -0.84 21.58
N ILE A 365 20.79 -1.94 21.96
CA ILE A 365 21.43 -3.20 22.30
C ILE A 365 22.21 -3.75 21.08
N LEU A 366 21.61 -3.73 19.90
CA LEU A 366 22.24 -4.22 18.68
C LEU A 366 23.50 -3.41 18.33
N ILE A 367 23.40 -2.08 18.42
CA ILE A 367 24.53 -1.17 18.19
C ILE A 367 25.62 -1.38 19.25
N ALA A 368 25.23 -1.48 20.53
CA ALA A 368 26.16 -1.73 21.62
C ALA A 368 26.94 -3.03 21.43
N PHE A 369 26.25 -4.13 21.06
CA PHE A 369 26.93 -5.40 20.74
C PHE A 369 27.84 -5.29 19.52
N GLY A 370 27.45 -4.55 18.49
CA GLY A 370 28.28 -4.31 17.31
C GLY A 370 29.55 -3.54 17.65
N VAL A 371 29.42 -2.46 18.42
CA VAL A 371 30.57 -1.65 18.89
C VAL A 371 31.46 -2.47 19.84
N LEU A 372 30.88 -3.19 20.79
CA LEU A 372 31.61 -4.06 21.71
C LEU A 372 32.39 -5.14 20.96
N GLY A 373 31.75 -5.82 20.00
CA GLY A 373 32.40 -6.81 19.15
C GLY A 373 33.59 -6.22 18.36
N PHE A 374 33.43 -5.01 17.82
CA PHE A 374 34.48 -4.30 17.13
C PHE A 374 35.64 -3.97 18.08
N LEU A 375 35.37 -3.41 19.27
CA LEU A 375 36.38 -3.08 20.27
C LEU A 375 37.11 -4.33 20.76
N LEU A 376 36.41 -5.39 21.14
CA LEU A 376 37.03 -6.66 21.56
C LEU A 376 37.92 -7.25 20.47
N SER A 377 37.48 -7.20 19.21
CA SER A 377 38.28 -7.66 18.09
C SER A 377 39.58 -6.91 17.92
N MET A 378 39.62 -5.60 18.27
CA MET A 378 40.78 -4.76 18.14
C MET A 378 41.71 -4.82 19.38
N TYR A 379 41.13 -4.82 20.60
CA TYR A 379 41.94 -4.71 21.81
C TYR A 379 42.45 -6.07 22.34
N LEU A 380 41.70 -7.17 22.12
CA LEU A 380 42.06 -8.48 22.63
C LEU A 380 43.44 -8.99 22.16
N PRO A 381 43.85 -8.82 20.87
CA PRO A 381 45.22 -9.13 20.45
C PRO A 381 46.30 -8.28 21.12
N LEU A 382 46.00 -6.98 21.43
CA LEU A 382 46.97 -6.10 22.12
C LEU A 382 47.25 -6.57 23.55
N PHE A 383 46.20 -7.03 24.28
CA PHE A 383 46.42 -7.61 25.61
C PHE A 383 47.26 -8.87 25.57
N LYS A 384 47.06 -9.74 24.57
CA LYS A 384 47.92 -10.93 24.39
C LYS A 384 49.37 -10.59 24.04
N MET A 385 49.62 -9.46 23.37
CA MET A 385 51.02 -8.98 23.15
C MET A 385 51.67 -8.53 24.44
N SER A 386 50.94 -7.88 25.35
CA SER A 386 51.52 -7.41 26.64
C SER A 386 51.82 -8.54 27.62
N GLU A 387 51.22 -9.72 27.49
CA GLU A 387 51.57 -10.90 28.29
C GLU A 387 52.83 -11.63 27.83
N ARG A 388 53.36 -11.30 26.66
CA ARG A 388 54.58 -11.89 26.10
C ARG A 388 55.85 -11.07 26.36
N PHE A 389 55.69 -9.87 26.90
CA PHE A 389 56.76 -9.02 27.36
C PHE A 389 56.84 -9.01 28.89
#